data_5cc8dfd56338a8e4a91ad386850b6729
#
_entry.id   5cc8dfd56338a8e4a91ad386850b6729
#
_cell.length_a   1.000
_cell.length_b   1.000
_cell.length_c   1.000
_cell.angle_alpha   90.00
_cell.angle_beta   90.00
_cell.angle_gamma   90.00
#
_symmetry.space_group_name_H-M   'P 1'
#
loop_
_entity.id
_entity.type
_entity.pdbx_description
1 polymer ?
#
loop_
_entity_poly.entity_id
_entity_poly.type
_entity_poly.pdbx_seq_one_letter_code
_entity_poly.pdbx_strand_id
1 'polypeptide(L)'
;AAPAVTHRATLEEVVGWGGRAQPQNWDRQLIRKRMEHDVRTFGAGLVGHLMTAVLRRNIPFYFDTDVRSLIVADGRVQGVIAKQGNHEFRIMARKGVLLATGSNVRNEALTERSSEFHATNSLLPHSVDGDAIVLAGEIGGAVSIKPQFQQDLLYVIPGEEHYGTPLYRGVTNNESGFPHCILVNLDGNRFSDESIGQQVGATLRNFDVRRHRYVNVPCFLVFDQAYLDKYGLGSIQPGEDVPDWLIRGETIKGLAH
;
A
#
# COMPACT_ATOMS: atom_id res chain seq x y z
N ALA A 1 -3.43 2.40 -14.22
CA ALA A 1 -3.70 1.29 -15.14
C ALA A 1 -2.80 0.06 -14.94
N ALA A 2 -1.51 0.22 -14.62
CA ALA A 2 -0.63 -0.93 -14.38
C ALA A 2 -1.10 -1.86 -13.24
N PRO A 3 -1.62 -1.38 -12.09
CA PRO A 3 -2.14 -2.25 -11.04
C PRO A 3 -3.34 -3.09 -11.50
N ALA A 4 -4.24 -2.53 -12.31
CA ALA A 4 -5.42 -3.26 -12.79
C ALA A 4 -5.03 -4.46 -13.67
N VAL A 5 -3.97 -4.33 -14.45
CA VAL A 5 -3.46 -5.37 -15.35
C VAL A 5 -2.86 -6.54 -14.57
N THR A 6 -2.03 -6.28 -13.57
CA THR A 6 -1.41 -7.34 -12.76
C THR A 6 -2.43 -8.14 -11.95
N HIS A 7 -3.59 -7.57 -11.61
CA HIS A 7 -4.69 -8.26 -10.93
C HIS A 7 -5.48 -9.20 -11.85
N ARG A 8 -5.15 -9.30 -13.14
CA ARG A 8 -5.82 -10.13 -14.15
C ARG A 8 -4.90 -11.18 -14.79
N ALA A 9 -3.62 -11.19 -14.45
CA ALA A 9 -2.63 -12.16 -14.89
C ALA A 9 -2.10 -12.99 -13.73
N THR A 10 -1.68 -14.23 -13.96
CA THR A 10 -0.99 -15.02 -12.96
C THR A 10 0.48 -14.61 -12.88
N LEU A 11 1.16 -15.00 -11.80
CA LEU A 11 2.60 -14.73 -11.67
C LEU A 11 3.40 -15.41 -12.80
N GLU A 12 3.04 -16.65 -13.16
CA GLU A 12 3.69 -17.42 -14.22
C GLU A 12 3.55 -16.72 -15.59
N GLU A 13 2.36 -16.18 -15.89
CA GLU A 13 2.13 -15.41 -17.11
C GLU A 13 2.96 -14.15 -17.13
N VAL A 14 2.95 -13.36 -16.04
CA VAL A 14 3.76 -12.13 -15.95
C VAL A 14 5.25 -12.44 -16.12
N VAL A 15 5.74 -13.50 -15.48
CA VAL A 15 7.14 -13.95 -15.63
C VAL A 15 7.42 -14.40 -17.06
N GLY A 16 6.51 -15.19 -17.64
CA GLY A 16 6.62 -15.67 -19.03
C GLY A 16 6.64 -14.55 -20.06
N TRP A 17 6.00 -13.43 -19.77
CA TRP A 17 6.03 -12.22 -20.62
C TRP A 17 7.27 -11.35 -20.40
N GLY A 18 8.20 -11.74 -19.55
CA GLY A 18 9.42 -10.99 -19.25
C GLY A 18 9.31 -10.05 -18.05
N GLY A 19 8.27 -10.24 -17.22
CA GLY A 19 8.05 -9.47 -16.00
C GLY A 19 7.41 -8.10 -16.24
N ARG A 20 7.39 -7.30 -15.18
CA ARG A 20 6.78 -5.94 -15.19
C ARG A 20 7.60 -4.95 -16.00
N ALA A 21 8.90 -5.20 -16.18
CA ALA A 21 9.78 -4.36 -16.98
C ALA A 21 9.61 -4.54 -18.51
N GLN A 22 8.75 -5.46 -18.95
CA GLN A 22 8.48 -5.75 -20.36
C GLN A 22 6.97 -5.66 -20.68
N PRO A 23 6.30 -4.53 -20.42
CA PRO A 23 4.84 -4.41 -20.53
C PRO A 23 4.34 -4.55 -22.00
N GLN A 24 5.22 -4.34 -22.97
CA GLN A 24 4.92 -4.54 -24.39
C GLN A 24 4.66 -6.00 -24.75
N ASN A 25 5.19 -6.95 -23.98
CA ASN A 25 5.04 -8.39 -24.23
C ASN A 25 3.77 -8.98 -23.58
N TRP A 26 3.03 -8.18 -22.82
CA TRP A 26 1.87 -8.68 -22.09
C TRP A 26 0.70 -9.00 -23.04
N ASP A 27 0.06 -10.15 -22.80
CA ASP A 27 -1.14 -10.54 -23.55
C ASP A 27 -2.35 -9.68 -23.15
N ARG A 28 -2.48 -8.54 -23.82
CA ARG A 28 -3.55 -7.57 -23.57
C ARG A 28 -4.93 -8.11 -23.96
N GLN A 29 -5.03 -9.09 -24.87
CA GLN A 29 -6.30 -9.70 -25.24
C GLN A 29 -6.80 -10.60 -24.10
N LEU A 30 -5.93 -11.45 -23.56
CA LEU A 30 -6.24 -12.29 -22.40
C LEU A 30 -6.64 -11.44 -21.20
N ILE A 31 -5.90 -10.37 -20.91
CA ILE A 31 -6.19 -9.45 -19.81
C ILE A 31 -7.56 -8.82 -19.98
N ARG A 32 -7.88 -8.31 -21.18
CA ARG A 32 -9.20 -7.72 -21.49
C ARG A 32 -10.33 -8.72 -21.30
N LYS A 33 -10.19 -9.92 -21.85
CA LYS A 33 -11.15 -11.01 -21.67
C LYS A 33 -11.42 -11.33 -20.21
N ARG A 34 -10.36 -11.36 -19.39
CA ARG A 34 -10.48 -11.59 -17.94
C ARG A 34 -11.16 -10.43 -17.22
N MET A 35 -10.93 -9.19 -17.65
CA MET A 35 -11.64 -8.02 -17.13
C MET A 35 -13.14 -8.11 -17.41
N GLU A 36 -13.52 -8.48 -18.62
CA GLU A 36 -14.94 -8.64 -19.02
C GLU A 36 -15.66 -9.73 -18.19
N HIS A 37 -14.96 -10.78 -17.79
CA HIS A 37 -15.50 -11.87 -16.99
C HIS A 37 -15.22 -11.74 -15.47
N ASP A 38 -14.70 -10.61 -15.02
CA ASP A 38 -14.27 -10.34 -13.65
C ASP A 38 -13.34 -11.41 -13.05
N VAL A 39 -12.54 -12.07 -13.87
CA VAL A 39 -11.50 -13.01 -13.40
C VAL A 39 -10.43 -12.23 -12.65
N ARG A 40 -10.12 -12.64 -11.43
CA ARG A 40 -9.17 -11.96 -10.55
C ARG A 40 -8.03 -12.90 -10.17
N THR A 41 -6.84 -12.31 -10.02
CA THR A 41 -5.60 -13.00 -9.65
C THR A 41 -4.93 -12.28 -8.46
N PHE A 42 -3.76 -12.73 -8.03
CA PHE A 42 -3.01 -12.18 -6.89
C PHE A 42 -3.88 -12.06 -5.62
N GLY A 43 -3.77 -10.95 -4.89
CA GLY A 43 -4.50 -10.75 -3.63
C GLY A 43 -6.02 -10.87 -3.77
N ALA A 44 -6.60 -10.33 -4.84
CA ALA A 44 -8.03 -10.45 -5.09
C ALA A 44 -8.44 -11.90 -5.39
N GLY A 45 -7.61 -12.67 -6.09
CA GLY A 45 -7.80 -14.11 -6.30
C GLY A 45 -7.73 -14.90 -5.00
N LEU A 46 -6.71 -14.62 -4.15
CA LEU A 46 -6.57 -15.24 -2.84
C LEU A 46 -7.81 -15.01 -1.97
N VAL A 47 -8.27 -13.75 -1.85
CA VAL A 47 -9.47 -13.43 -1.08
C VAL A 47 -10.70 -14.16 -1.64
N GLY A 48 -10.86 -14.22 -2.97
CA GLY A 48 -11.95 -14.96 -3.61
C GLY A 48 -11.94 -16.46 -3.27
N HIS A 49 -10.79 -17.09 -3.25
CA HIS A 49 -10.65 -18.50 -2.83
C HIS A 49 -10.98 -18.71 -1.35
N LEU A 50 -10.47 -17.85 -0.47
CA LEU A 50 -10.77 -17.91 0.96
C LEU A 50 -12.27 -17.67 1.21
N MET A 51 -12.87 -16.68 0.57
CA MET A 51 -14.29 -16.40 0.66
C MET A 51 -15.13 -17.62 0.22
N THR A 52 -14.76 -18.24 -0.90
CA THR A 52 -15.43 -19.46 -1.38
C THR A 52 -15.33 -20.58 -0.34
N ALA A 53 -14.18 -20.75 0.30
CA ALA A 53 -13.99 -21.77 1.32
C ALA A 53 -14.84 -21.52 2.58
N VAL A 54 -15.02 -20.27 2.97
CA VAL A 54 -15.88 -19.87 4.09
C VAL A 54 -17.36 -20.09 3.77
N LEU A 55 -17.81 -19.68 2.57
CA LEU A 55 -19.19 -19.88 2.13
C LEU A 55 -19.56 -21.36 2.05
N ARG A 56 -18.67 -22.20 1.52
CA ARG A 56 -18.89 -23.67 1.46
C ARG A 56 -19.02 -24.31 2.85
N ARG A 57 -18.48 -23.69 3.89
CA ARG A 57 -18.57 -24.15 5.27
C ARG A 57 -19.71 -23.51 6.05
N ASN A 58 -20.53 -22.67 5.38
CA ASN A 58 -21.62 -21.91 5.99
C ASN A 58 -21.15 -21.10 7.22
N ILE A 59 -19.95 -20.53 7.17
CA ILE A 59 -19.45 -19.63 8.22
C ILE A 59 -20.16 -18.29 8.02
N PRO A 60 -20.86 -17.77 9.05
CA PRO A 60 -21.56 -16.51 8.93
C PRO A 60 -20.60 -15.32 8.80
N PHE A 61 -20.98 -14.35 7.98
CA PHE A 61 -20.35 -13.05 7.87
C PHE A 61 -21.26 -11.98 8.43
N TYR A 62 -20.65 -11.02 9.08
CA TYR A 62 -21.31 -9.81 9.54
C TYR A 62 -20.62 -8.62 8.86
N PHE A 63 -21.23 -8.12 7.79
CA PHE A 63 -20.76 -6.93 7.08
C PHE A 63 -21.21 -5.67 7.82
N ASP A 64 -20.52 -4.56 7.58
CA ASP A 64 -20.80 -3.26 8.20
C ASP A 64 -20.96 -3.36 9.73
N THR A 65 -20.06 -4.14 10.34
CA THR A 65 -20.14 -4.49 11.76
C THR A 65 -18.81 -4.18 12.44
N ASP A 66 -18.85 -3.23 13.37
CA ASP A 66 -17.69 -2.84 14.15
C ASP A 66 -17.59 -3.69 15.42
N VAL A 67 -16.41 -4.21 15.72
CA VAL A 67 -16.13 -4.83 17.03
C VAL A 67 -15.74 -3.74 18.00
N ARG A 68 -16.51 -3.60 19.10
CA ARG A 68 -16.33 -2.52 20.08
C ARG A 68 -15.48 -2.93 21.27
N SER A 69 -15.59 -4.17 21.72
CA SER A 69 -14.82 -4.67 22.84
C SER A 69 -14.73 -6.20 22.86
N LEU A 70 -13.78 -6.72 23.61
CA LEU A 70 -13.65 -8.14 23.90
C LEU A 70 -14.43 -8.48 25.17
N ILE A 71 -15.17 -9.58 25.14
CA ILE A 71 -15.84 -10.12 26.33
C ILE A 71 -14.83 -11.00 27.06
N VAL A 72 -14.46 -10.59 28.29
CA VAL A 72 -13.52 -11.33 29.13
C VAL A 72 -14.25 -11.84 30.34
N ALA A 73 -14.12 -13.14 30.65
CA ALA A 73 -14.56 -13.73 31.89
C ALA A 73 -13.55 -14.83 32.31
N ASP A 74 -13.31 -14.96 33.60
CA ASP A 74 -12.37 -15.93 34.17
C ASP A 74 -10.95 -15.86 33.52
N GLY A 75 -10.48 -14.65 33.20
CA GLY A 75 -9.18 -14.44 32.57
C GLY A 75 -9.06 -14.91 31.12
N ARG A 76 -10.18 -15.17 30.44
CA ARG A 76 -10.23 -15.65 29.06
C ARG A 76 -11.14 -14.79 28.19
N VAL A 77 -10.74 -14.56 26.96
CA VAL A 77 -11.62 -13.95 25.94
C VAL A 77 -12.68 -14.98 25.52
N GLN A 78 -13.93 -14.64 25.76
CA GLN A 78 -15.08 -15.52 25.49
C GLN A 78 -15.95 -15.03 24.32
N GLY A 79 -15.65 -13.88 23.74
CA GLY A 79 -16.43 -13.32 22.64
C GLY A 79 -16.10 -11.87 22.37
N VAL A 80 -16.97 -11.25 21.60
CA VAL A 80 -16.89 -9.84 21.26
C VAL A 80 -18.25 -9.16 21.42
N ILE A 81 -18.22 -7.85 21.70
CA ILE A 81 -19.36 -6.95 21.55
C ILE A 81 -19.20 -6.29 20.20
N ALA A 82 -20.19 -6.42 19.35
CA ALA A 82 -20.23 -5.90 18.00
C ALA A 82 -21.40 -4.95 17.81
N LYS A 83 -21.22 -3.96 16.91
CA LYS A 83 -22.25 -2.97 16.57
C LYS A 83 -22.46 -2.93 15.05
N GLN A 84 -23.70 -3.05 14.62
CA GLN A 84 -24.12 -2.89 13.25
C GLN A 84 -25.19 -1.79 13.17
N GLY A 85 -24.86 -0.67 12.56
CA GLY A 85 -25.68 0.52 12.64
C GLY A 85 -25.90 0.98 14.09
N ASN A 86 -27.16 1.02 14.55
CA ASN A 86 -27.49 1.35 15.94
C ASN A 86 -27.74 0.12 16.84
N HIS A 87 -27.59 -1.09 16.29
CA HIS A 87 -27.80 -2.32 17.04
C HIS A 87 -26.50 -2.89 17.56
N GLU A 88 -26.42 -3.07 18.88
CA GLU A 88 -25.30 -3.74 19.57
C GLU A 88 -25.69 -5.16 19.95
N PHE A 89 -24.79 -6.12 19.74
CA PHE A 89 -25.02 -7.51 20.04
C PHE A 89 -23.71 -8.22 20.42
N ARG A 90 -23.86 -9.40 21.02
CA ARG A 90 -22.74 -10.22 21.47
C ARG A 90 -22.55 -11.43 20.58
N ILE A 91 -21.31 -11.72 20.23
CA ILE A 91 -20.92 -12.95 19.56
C ILE A 91 -20.02 -13.74 20.50
N MET A 92 -20.52 -14.89 20.95
CA MET A 92 -19.76 -15.75 21.87
C MET A 92 -18.87 -16.72 21.09
N ALA A 93 -17.64 -16.88 21.53
CA ALA A 93 -16.63 -17.74 20.92
C ALA A 93 -16.27 -18.92 21.83
N ARG A 94 -16.52 -20.14 21.36
CA ARG A 94 -16.24 -21.35 22.16
C ARG A 94 -14.74 -21.65 22.34
N LYS A 95 -13.92 -21.29 21.36
CA LYS A 95 -12.48 -21.60 21.35
C LYS A 95 -11.59 -20.38 21.56
N GLY A 96 -12.02 -19.21 21.14
CA GLY A 96 -11.27 -17.97 21.23
C GLY A 96 -11.61 -17.02 20.09
N VAL A 97 -11.02 -15.83 20.14
CA VAL A 97 -11.16 -14.76 19.15
C VAL A 97 -9.83 -14.55 18.47
N LEU A 98 -9.81 -14.52 17.15
CA LEU A 98 -8.65 -14.16 16.34
C LEU A 98 -8.80 -12.70 15.90
N LEU A 99 -7.86 -11.84 16.30
CA LEU A 99 -7.78 -10.46 15.85
C LEU A 99 -6.93 -10.40 14.57
N ALA A 100 -7.53 -10.02 13.47
CA ALA A 100 -6.89 -9.94 12.15
C ALA A 100 -7.29 -8.65 11.41
N THR A 101 -7.36 -7.52 12.13
CA THR A 101 -7.89 -6.24 11.64
C THR A 101 -6.86 -5.42 10.84
N GLY A 102 -5.68 -5.96 10.59
CA GLY A 102 -4.64 -5.30 9.81
C GLY A 102 -3.71 -4.41 10.64
N SER A 103 -3.24 -3.32 10.05
CA SER A 103 -2.26 -2.39 10.60
C SER A 103 -2.93 -1.23 11.35
N ASN A 104 -2.12 -0.39 12.00
CA ASN A 104 -2.55 0.85 12.66
C ASN A 104 -2.18 2.12 11.86
N VAL A 105 -1.75 1.98 10.62
CA VAL A 105 -1.17 3.09 9.85
C VAL A 105 -2.12 4.27 9.62
N ARG A 106 -3.44 4.04 9.70
CA ARG A 106 -4.45 5.10 9.58
C ARG A 106 -4.82 5.73 10.92
N ASN A 107 -4.34 5.19 12.03
CA ASN A 107 -4.54 5.74 13.36
C ASN A 107 -3.37 6.66 13.73
N GLU A 108 -3.58 7.97 13.65
CA GLU A 108 -2.56 8.97 13.91
C GLU A 108 -1.97 8.82 15.32
N ALA A 109 -2.80 8.68 16.35
CA ALA A 109 -2.36 8.58 17.73
C ALA A 109 -1.50 7.33 18.00
N LEU A 110 -1.78 6.21 17.33
CA LEU A 110 -0.96 5.01 17.41
C LEU A 110 0.31 5.13 16.57
N THR A 111 0.22 5.82 15.42
CA THR A 111 1.33 5.97 14.49
C THR A 111 2.37 6.94 15.02
N GLU A 112 1.98 8.06 15.62
CA GLU A 112 2.89 9.01 16.27
C GLU A 112 3.77 8.37 17.35
N ARG A 113 3.25 7.35 18.03
CA ARG A 113 4.00 6.60 19.06
C ARG A 113 4.96 5.57 18.50
N SER A 114 4.77 5.15 17.25
CA SER A 114 5.47 4.02 16.64
C SER A 114 6.32 4.38 15.43
N SER A 115 6.17 5.57 14.89
CA SER A 115 6.84 5.99 13.66
C SER A 115 7.57 7.34 13.83
N GLU A 116 8.75 7.43 13.26
CA GLU A 116 9.54 8.68 13.18
C GLU A 116 9.00 9.64 12.12
N PHE A 117 8.15 9.15 11.23
CA PHE A 117 7.52 9.95 10.17
C PHE A 117 6.00 10.02 10.43
N HIS A 118 5.42 11.19 10.23
CA HIS A 118 3.99 11.38 10.25
C HIS A 118 3.37 10.62 9.07
N ALA A 119 2.95 9.40 9.30
CA ALA A 119 2.58 8.45 8.26
C ALA A 119 1.09 8.12 8.26
N THR A 120 0.23 9.14 8.12
CA THR A 120 -1.18 8.91 7.75
C THR A 120 -1.34 8.63 6.25
N ASN A 121 -0.31 8.91 5.45
CA ASN A 121 -0.27 8.61 4.03
C ASN A 121 -0.04 7.10 3.84
N SER A 122 -0.97 6.41 3.23
CA SER A 122 -0.92 4.97 3.12
C SER A 122 -1.67 4.45 1.89
N LEU A 123 -1.17 3.34 1.32
CA LEU A 123 -1.86 2.56 0.30
C LEU A 123 -2.97 1.67 0.88
N LEU A 124 -3.03 1.55 2.21
CA LEU A 124 -4.01 0.68 2.87
C LEU A 124 -5.40 1.34 2.93
N PRO A 125 -6.47 0.53 2.98
CA PRO A 125 -7.82 1.03 3.15
C PRO A 125 -7.99 1.89 4.40
N HIS A 126 -8.97 2.80 4.40
CA HIS A 126 -9.27 3.68 5.53
C HIS A 126 -9.73 2.94 6.79
N SER A 127 -10.24 1.72 6.64
CA SER A 127 -10.69 0.87 7.74
C SER A 127 -9.55 0.20 8.53
N VAL A 128 -8.28 0.47 8.16
CA VAL A 128 -7.11 -0.14 8.81
C VAL A 128 -6.55 0.84 9.83
N ASP A 129 -7.19 0.92 10.98
CA ASP A 129 -6.95 1.93 12.02
C ASP A 129 -6.39 1.38 13.35
N GLY A 130 -6.08 0.08 13.40
CA GLY A 130 -5.40 -0.52 14.55
C GLY A 130 -6.32 -1.09 15.62
N ASP A 131 -7.58 -1.38 15.33
CA ASP A 131 -8.55 -1.97 16.25
C ASP A 131 -7.99 -3.12 17.09
N ALA A 132 -7.25 -4.05 16.45
CA ALA A 132 -6.66 -5.18 17.19
C ALA A 132 -5.71 -4.73 18.31
N ILE A 133 -4.96 -3.66 18.10
CA ILE A 133 -4.02 -3.11 19.10
C ILE A 133 -4.81 -2.52 20.26
N VAL A 134 -5.85 -1.74 19.95
CA VAL A 134 -6.72 -1.11 20.97
C VAL A 134 -7.43 -2.18 21.77
N LEU A 135 -8.14 -3.09 21.11
CA LEU A 135 -8.91 -4.17 21.76
C LEU A 135 -8.03 -5.09 22.62
N ALA A 136 -6.83 -5.43 22.14
CA ALA A 136 -5.89 -6.23 22.93
C ALA A 136 -5.33 -5.43 24.12
N GLY A 137 -5.04 -4.14 23.94
CA GLY A 137 -4.54 -3.25 24.98
C GLY A 137 -5.53 -3.07 26.13
N GLU A 138 -6.83 -2.94 25.85
CA GLU A 138 -7.89 -2.81 26.86
C GLU A 138 -7.98 -3.99 27.83
N ILE A 139 -7.57 -5.18 27.41
CA ILE A 139 -7.55 -6.39 28.24
C ILE A 139 -6.15 -6.74 28.78
N GLY A 140 -5.19 -5.80 28.69
CA GLY A 140 -3.82 -5.97 29.19
C GLY A 140 -2.86 -6.67 28.22
N GLY A 141 -3.20 -6.75 26.95
CA GLY A 141 -2.31 -7.27 25.90
C GLY A 141 -1.07 -6.37 25.74
N ALA A 142 0.11 -6.99 25.65
CA ALA A 142 1.36 -6.27 25.42
C ALA A 142 1.54 -5.97 23.95
N VAL A 143 1.86 -4.70 23.62
CA VAL A 143 2.21 -4.28 22.28
C VAL A 143 3.72 -4.15 22.15
N SER A 144 4.32 -4.91 21.24
CA SER A 144 5.73 -4.77 20.91
C SER A 144 5.87 -3.90 19.66
N ILE A 145 6.52 -2.74 19.83
CA ILE A 145 6.85 -1.86 18.73
C ILE A 145 8.21 -2.30 18.20
N LYS A 146 8.24 -2.75 16.94
CA LYS A 146 9.48 -3.04 16.23
C LYS A 146 9.79 -1.88 15.30
N PRO A 147 11.08 -1.50 15.12
CA PRO A 147 11.45 -0.54 14.10
C PRO A 147 10.92 -1.01 12.75
N GLN A 148 10.13 -0.18 12.09
CA GLN A 148 9.67 -0.49 10.75
C GLN A 148 10.79 -0.22 9.76
N PHE A 149 11.28 -1.27 9.11
CA PHE A 149 12.27 -1.15 8.04
C PHE A 149 11.62 -0.90 6.67
N GLN A 150 10.33 -1.13 6.57
CA GLN A 150 9.58 -0.90 5.34
C GLN A 150 8.82 0.42 5.44
N GLN A 151 9.41 1.45 4.84
CA GLN A 151 8.71 2.67 4.51
C GLN A 151 8.70 2.77 2.99
N ASP A 152 7.52 2.90 2.42
CA ASP A 152 7.37 3.09 1.00
C ASP A 152 7.37 4.60 0.70
N LEU A 153 8.00 4.96 -0.41
CA LEU A 153 7.82 6.28 -0.99
C LEU A 153 6.49 6.31 -1.72
N LEU A 154 5.72 7.33 -1.44
CA LEU A 154 4.41 7.52 -2.03
C LEU A 154 4.37 8.82 -2.82
N TYR A 155 3.57 8.85 -3.88
CA TYR A 155 3.22 10.06 -4.61
C TYR A 155 1.71 10.11 -4.84
N VAL A 156 1.22 11.28 -5.19
CA VAL A 156 -0.16 11.51 -5.59
C VAL A 156 -0.19 12.13 -6.98
N ILE A 157 -1.25 11.84 -7.73
CA ILE A 157 -1.56 12.54 -8.97
C ILE A 157 -2.61 13.60 -8.62
N PRO A 158 -2.39 14.87 -8.94
CA PRO A 158 -3.35 15.92 -8.64
C PRO A 158 -4.74 15.61 -9.20
N GLY A 159 -5.76 15.75 -8.36
CA GLY A 159 -7.16 15.46 -8.73
C GLY A 159 -7.58 14.00 -8.62
N GLU A 160 -6.66 13.07 -8.33
CA GLU A 160 -7.03 11.68 -8.05
C GLU A 160 -7.32 11.48 -6.55
N GLU A 161 -8.55 11.09 -6.26
CA GLU A 161 -9.02 10.86 -4.89
C GLU A 161 -9.67 9.49 -4.73
N HIS A 162 -9.64 9.00 -3.50
CA HIS A 162 -10.33 7.78 -3.10
C HIS A 162 -10.97 8.03 -1.73
N TYR A 163 -12.29 7.95 -1.65
CA TYR A 163 -13.06 8.28 -0.44
C TYR A 163 -12.74 9.67 0.16
N GLY A 164 -12.59 10.70 -0.71
CA GLY A 164 -12.34 12.08 -0.26
C GLY A 164 -10.91 12.35 0.25
N THR A 165 -9.98 11.45 -0.02
CA THR A 165 -8.56 11.63 0.27
C THR A 165 -7.70 11.37 -0.97
N PRO A 166 -6.51 12.00 -1.08
CA PRO A 166 -5.62 11.74 -2.20
C PRO A 166 -5.34 10.26 -2.42
N LEU A 167 -5.41 9.81 -3.66
CA LEU A 167 -5.05 8.44 -4.02
C LEU A 167 -3.53 8.29 -4.04
N TYR A 168 -3.00 7.67 -2.99
CA TYR A 168 -1.57 7.39 -2.88
C TYR A 168 -1.14 6.23 -3.79
N ARG A 169 0.04 6.36 -4.40
CA ARG A 169 0.68 5.36 -5.24
C ARG A 169 2.09 5.09 -4.73
N GLY A 170 2.49 3.82 -4.72
CA GLY A 170 3.83 3.42 -4.28
C GLY A 170 4.86 3.65 -5.37
N VAL A 171 5.95 4.31 -5.03
CA VAL A 171 7.11 4.50 -5.91
C VAL A 171 8.00 3.27 -5.91
N THR A 172 8.33 2.76 -4.72
CA THR A 172 9.22 1.61 -4.55
C THR A 172 8.59 0.32 -5.07
N ASN A 173 9.40 -0.52 -5.70
CA ASN A 173 9.01 -1.78 -6.35
C ASN A 173 8.04 -1.64 -7.54
N ASN A 174 7.55 -0.47 -7.83
CA ASN A 174 6.63 -0.24 -8.95
C ASN A 174 7.22 0.67 -10.00
N GLU A 175 7.62 1.88 -9.60
CA GLU A 175 8.09 2.91 -10.51
C GLU A 175 9.62 3.03 -10.48
N SER A 176 10.23 3.11 -9.32
CA SER A 176 11.67 3.38 -9.19
C SER A 176 12.58 2.20 -9.58
N GLY A 177 12.04 0.98 -9.65
CA GLY A 177 12.83 -0.21 -10.00
C GLY A 177 13.02 -0.44 -11.49
N PHE A 178 12.45 0.41 -12.37
CA PHE A 178 12.58 0.27 -13.82
C PHE A 178 13.78 1.05 -14.37
N PRO A 179 14.36 0.61 -15.50
CA PRO A 179 15.37 1.39 -16.20
C PRO A 179 14.90 2.81 -16.54
N HIS A 180 15.84 3.71 -16.74
CA HIS A 180 15.62 5.12 -17.11
C HIS A 180 15.06 6.01 -16.00
N CYS A 181 15.17 5.60 -14.73
CA CYS A 181 14.85 6.46 -13.60
C CYS A 181 15.84 6.32 -12.45
N ILE A 182 15.93 7.35 -11.63
CA ILE A 182 16.72 7.37 -10.39
C ILE A 182 15.96 8.13 -9.31
N LEU A 183 16.24 7.82 -8.04
CA LEU A 183 15.81 8.61 -6.89
C LEU A 183 16.94 9.55 -6.46
N VAL A 184 16.63 10.83 -6.36
CA VAL A 184 17.56 11.85 -5.86
C VAL A 184 16.98 12.57 -4.65
N ASN A 185 17.84 12.94 -3.72
CA ASN A 185 17.47 13.73 -2.55
C ASN A 185 17.49 15.24 -2.84
N LEU A 186 17.21 16.05 -1.83
CA LEU A 186 17.22 17.53 -1.93
C LEU A 186 18.58 18.12 -2.34
N ASP A 187 19.67 17.39 -2.14
CA ASP A 187 21.01 17.82 -2.53
C ASP A 187 21.37 17.31 -3.95
N GLY A 188 20.42 16.70 -4.69
CA GLY A 188 20.61 16.17 -6.03
C GLY A 188 21.41 14.87 -6.08
N ASN A 189 21.66 14.23 -4.94
CA ASN A 189 22.43 12.99 -4.87
C ASN A 189 21.53 11.77 -4.96
N ARG A 190 21.89 10.79 -5.80
CA ARG A 190 21.34 9.44 -5.74
C ARG A 190 21.74 8.79 -4.43
N PHE A 191 20.82 8.18 -3.71
CA PHE A 191 21.06 7.76 -2.33
C PHE A 191 20.76 6.27 -2.07
N SER A 192 20.22 5.56 -3.04
CA SER A 192 19.85 4.15 -2.87
C SER A 192 19.95 3.38 -4.18
N ASP A 193 19.90 2.07 -4.12
CA ASP A 193 19.54 1.20 -5.23
C ASP A 193 18.00 1.11 -5.28
N GLU A 194 17.42 1.77 -6.26
CA GLU A 194 15.96 1.88 -6.42
C GLU A 194 15.29 0.54 -6.75
N SER A 195 16.05 -0.44 -7.22
CA SER A 195 15.53 -1.78 -7.51
C SER A 195 15.25 -2.59 -6.23
N ILE A 196 15.78 -2.15 -5.09
CA ILE A 196 15.63 -2.81 -3.79
C ILE A 196 14.84 -1.90 -2.84
N GLY A 197 13.52 -2.07 -2.80
CA GLY A 197 12.63 -1.22 -2.00
C GLY A 197 12.98 -1.15 -0.51
N GLN A 198 13.50 -2.25 0.08
CA GLN A 198 13.95 -2.26 1.46
C GLN A 198 15.15 -1.34 1.71
N GLN A 199 16.07 -1.23 0.75
CA GLN A 199 17.18 -0.28 0.84
C GLN A 199 16.70 1.16 0.78
N VAL A 200 15.78 1.47 -0.13
CA VAL A 200 15.17 2.80 -0.20
C VAL A 200 14.58 3.17 1.15
N GLY A 201 13.70 2.32 1.71
CA GLY A 201 13.06 2.56 3.00
C GLY A 201 14.06 2.76 4.16
N ALA A 202 15.15 2.00 4.18
CA ALA A 202 16.18 2.13 5.20
C ALA A 202 16.93 3.47 5.10
N THR A 203 17.21 3.93 3.89
CA THR A 203 17.97 5.19 3.65
C THR A 203 17.16 6.45 3.93
N LEU A 204 15.81 6.37 3.99
CA LEU A 204 14.97 7.51 4.36
C LEU A 204 15.23 7.99 5.79
N ARG A 205 15.77 7.13 6.65
CA ARG A 205 16.09 7.46 8.06
C ARG A 205 17.41 8.16 8.27
N ASN A 206 18.15 8.44 7.21
CA ASN A 206 19.39 9.19 7.32
C ASN A 206 19.12 10.62 7.78
N PHE A 207 19.46 10.91 9.05
CA PHE A 207 19.27 12.21 9.65
C PHE A 207 20.58 13.01 9.70
N ASP A 208 20.58 14.20 9.13
CA ASP A 208 21.69 15.15 9.24
C ASP A 208 21.51 16.02 10.49
N VAL A 209 22.29 15.73 11.51
CA VAL A 209 22.26 16.44 12.79
C VAL A 209 22.63 17.92 12.64
N ARG A 210 23.49 18.27 11.70
CA ARG A 210 23.93 19.65 11.48
C ARG A 210 22.85 20.49 10.83
N ARG A 211 22.11 19.90 9.87
CA ARG A 211 21.01 20.55 9.15
C ARG A 211 19.64 20.32 9.80
N HIS A 212 19.62 19.49 10.83
CA HIS A 212 18.41 19.11 11.58
C HIS A 212 17.26 18.61 10.69
N ARG A 213 17.61 17.75 9.72
CA ARG A 213 16.64 17.19 8.76
C ARG A 213 17.00 15.78 8.31
N TYR A 214 16.00 15.04 7.84
CA TYR A 214 16.23 13.83 7.08
C TYR A 214 16.77 14.18 5.69
N VAL A 215 17.94 13.59 5.31
CA VAL A 215 18.65 13.96 4.08
C VAL A 215 17.89 13.54 2.83
N ASN A 216 17.18 12.42 2.90
CA ASN A 216 16.53 11.78 1.77
C ASN A 216 14.99 11.96 1.78
N VAL A 217 14.47 12.89 2.58
CA VAL A 217 13.04 13.21 2.65
C VAL A 217 12.85 14.73 2.65
N PRO A 218 12.10 15.27 1.69
CA PRO A 218 11.54 14.62 0.50
C PRO A 218 12.62 14.21 -0.51
N CYS A 219 12.25 13.33 -1.45
CA CYS A 219 13.09 12.95 -2.57
C CYS A 219 12.29 13.02 -3.88
N PHE A 220 12.99 12.98 -5.00
CA PHE A 220 12.42 13.12 -6.32
C PHE A 220 12.72 11.89 -7.15
N LEU A 221 11.72 11.38 -7.87
CA LEU A 221 11.90 10.40 -8.92
C LEU A 221 12.21 11.17 -10.22
N VAL A 222 13.43 11.04 -10.70
CA VAL A 222 13.90 11.64 -11.96
C VAL A 222 13.93 10.55 -13.01
N PHE A 223 13.32 10.80 -14.16
CA PHE A 223 13.23 9.87 -15.28
C PHE A 223 13.26 10.62 -16.61
N ASP A 224 13.59 9.90 -17.67
CA ASP A 224 13.62 10.46 -19.03
C ASP A 224 12.34 10.12 -19.83
N GLN A 225 12.25 10.63 -21.06
CA GLN A 225 11.12 10.37 -21.93
C GLN A 225 10.98 8.88 -22.28
N ALA A 226 12.09 8.14 -22.39
CA ALA A 226 12.06 6.72 -22.69
C ALA A 226 11.39 5.90 -21.57
N TYR A 227 11.48 6.36 -20.33
CA TYR A 227 10.73 5.79 -19.21
C TYR A 227 9.21 5.91 -19.42
N LEU A 228 8.72 7.14 -19.68
CA LEU A 228 7.29 7.39 -19.90
C LEU A 228 6.75 6.64 -21.10
N ASP A 229 7.48 6.65 -22.21
CA ASP A 229 7.08 5.99 -23.46
C ASP A 229 6.96 4.47 -23.29
N LYS A 230 7.73 3.90 -22.37
CA LYS A 230 7.75 2.46 -22.15
C LYS A 230 6.83 2.00 -21.01
N TYR A 231 6.84 2.70 -19.90
CA TYR A 231 6.20 2.24 -18.66
C TYR A 231 4.98 3.08 -18.28
N GLY A 232 4.92 4.34 -18.72
CA GLY A 232 3.98 5.31 -18.17
C GLY A 232 4.31 5.69 -16.73
N LEU A 233 3.41 6.40 -16.07
CA LEU A 233 3.54 6.74 -14.65
C LEU A 233 2.13 6.80 -14.01
N GLY A 234 1.84 5.91 -13.10
CA GLY A 234 0.53 5.87 -12.44
C GLY A 234 -0.64 5.66 -13.40
N SER A 235 -1.47 6.68 -13.60
CA SER A 235 -2.58 6.67 -14.58
C SER A 235 -2.14 7.05 -15.99
N ILE A 236 -0.97 7.69 -16.15
CA ILE A 236 -0.45 8.10 -17.46
C ILE A 236 0.01 6.85 -18.21
N GLN A 237 -0.58 6.61 -19.38
CA GLN A 237 -0.22 5.49 -20.22
C GLN A 237 0.97 5.83 -21.14
N PRO A 238 1.76 4.83 -21.58
CA PRO A 238 2.75 5.01 -22.60
C PRO A 238 2.17 5.68 -23.86
N GLY A 239 2.80 6.78 -24.29
CA GLY A 239 2.38 7.56 -25.46
C GLY A 239 1.29 8.60 -25.20
N GLU A 240 0.84 8.77 -23.98
CA GLU A 240 -0.03 9.88 -23.59
C GLU A 240 0.77 11.17 -23.37
N ASP A 241 0.10 12.30 -23.50
CA ASP A 241 0.70 13.61 -23.26
C ASP A 241 1.17 13.73 -21.80
N VAL A 242 2.32 14.35 -21.63
CA VAL A 242 2.91 14.59 -20.31
C VAL A 242 2.14 15.72 -19.62
N PRO A 243 1.47 15.46 -18.50
CA PRO A 243 0.65 16.45 -17.80
C PRO A 243 1.49 17.56 -17.15
N ASP A 244 0.88 18.75 -17.00
CA ASP A 244 1.57 19.96 -16.51
C ASP A 244 2.04 19.88 -15.06
N TRP A 245 1.52 18.94 -14.27
CA TRP A 245 1.97 18.75 -12.88
C TRP A 245 3.34 18.03 -12.77
N LEU A 246 3.81 17.40 -13.85
CA LEU A 246 5.17 16.87 -13.93
C LEU A 246 6.15 18.00 -14.25
N ILE A 247 7.16 18.15 -13.43
CA ILE A 247 8.25 19.10 -13.65
C ILE A 247 9.08 18.57 -14.85
N ARG A 248 9.32 19.45 -15.83
CA ARG A 248 9.98 19.08 -17.10
C ARG A 248 11.19 19.98 -17.36
N GLY A 249 12.21 19.40 -17.95
CA GLY A 249 13.37 20.12 -18.45
C GLY A 249 14.01 19.40 -19.62
N GLU A 250 14.46 20.12 -20.64
CA GLU A 250 15.18 19.53 -21.78
C GLU A 250 16.57 19.02 -21.39
N THR A 251 17.10 19.50 -20.29
CA THR A 251 18.40 19.12 -19.72
C THR A 251 18.29 18.98 -18.21
N ILE A 252 19.21 18.23 -17.61
CA ILE A 252 19.33 18.11 -16.13
C ILE A 252 19.45 19.49 -15.48
N LYS A 253 20.18 20.40 -16.10
CA LYS A 253 20.32 21.78 -15.60
C LYS A 253 18.98 22.53 -15.64
N GLY A 254 18.19 22.36 -16.71
CA GLY A 254 16.86 22.97 -16.82
C GLY A 254 15.85 22.35 -15.86
N LEU A 255 16.02 21.07 -15.51
CA LEU A 255 15.17 20.40 -14.54
C LEU A 255 15.45 20.84 -13.08
N ALA A 256 16.67 21.32 -12.79
CA ALA A 256 17.10 21.72 -11.45
C ALA A 256 16.73 23.17 -11.08
N HIS A 257 16.14 23.94 -11.97
CA HIS A 257 15.66 25.32 -11.79
C HIS A 257 14.14 25.38 -11.70
#